data_508dba4f4ca206edf0d818bb793a02b9
#
_entry.id   508dba4f4ca206edf0d818bb793a02b9
#
_cell.length_a   1.000
_cell.length_b   1.000
_cell.length_c   1.000
_cell.angle_alpha   90.00
_cell.angle_beta   90.00
_cell.angle_gamma   90.00
#
_symmetry.space_group_name_H-M   'P 1'
#
loop_
_entity.id
_entity.type
_entity.pdbx_description
1 polymer ?
#
loop_
_entity_poly.entity_id
_entity_poly.type
_entity_poly.pdbx_seq_one_letter_code
_entity_poly.pdbx_strand_id
1 'polypeptide(L)'
;MFEGQPKGLFALALANTGERFGYYTMLAVFALFLRANYGLTPGTAGIIYSSFLMFVYFFPLFGGMLADKFGFGKMVTMGIIIMFLGYLLLSVPLGGDSFALSIMLVALIGIGFGTGLFKGNLQVMVGDLYNDPQYAGKRDAGFSIFYMAINIGALFAPTAAIRVMEWAQQSLGVSENDSYHFAFAVACASLILSIAIYYLFRGTFRHVEGGKKKAGATAEADTLTPAETRERLIALLLVFGVVAFFWMSFHQNGLSLTYFANEFTEQSAEGVKALAFNVWNLVAIIFIVYAAFSLYHGTTAKSRGISVLVIIAALVFLFYNYGVLDGSVEVKAPIFQQFNPFYVVALTPVSLAIFGWLAAQNKEPKAPRKIAYGMIVAAIAFCLMLYARQSKVLRPSGLRRGRQRTEVF
;
A
#
# COMPACT_ATOMS: atom_id res chain seq x y z
N MET A 1 -9.62 -8.74 -18.09
CA MET A 1 -8.73 -7.79 -17.41
C MET A 1 -7.25 -8.03 -17.76
N PHE A 2 -6.72 -9.24 -17.58
CA PHE A 2 -5.29 -9.53 -17.81
C PHE A 2 -4.92 -9.81 -19.27
N GLU A 3 -5.87 -10.21 -20.07
CA GLU A 3 -5.65 -10.65 -21.45
C GLU A 3 -5.33 -9.51 -22.40
N GLY A 4 -4.30 -9.69 -23.24
CA GLY A 4 -3.89 -8.71 -24.23
C GLY A 4 -3.29 -7.41 -23.65
N GLN A 5 -2.77 -7.42 -22.44
CA GLN A 5 -2.02 -6.33 -21.84
C GLN A 5 -0.56 -6.32 -22.34
N PRO A 6 0.11 -5.16 -22.41
CA PRO A 6 1.52 -5.10 -22.77
C PRO A 6 2.38 -5.81 -21.73
N LYS A 7 3.37 -6.60 -22.18
CA LYS A 7 4.26 -7.35 -21.27
C LYS A 7 4.99 -6.44 -20.29
N GLY A 8 5.33 -5.22 -20.70
CA GLY A 8 5.97 -4.22 -19.84
C GLY A 8 5.15 -3.84 -18.60
N LEU A 9 3.82 -3.91 -18.67
CA LEU A 9 2.95 -3.67 -17.51
C LEU A 9 3.28 -4.61 -16.35
N PHE A 10 3.40 -5.90 -16.62
CA PHE A 10 3.65 -6.90 -15.57
C PHE A 10 5.03 -6.73 -14.95
N ALA A 11 6.03 -6.40 -15.78
CA ALA A 11 7.39 -6.12 -15.30
C ALA A 11 7.44 -4.90 -14.38
N LEU A 12 6.84 -3.78 -14.80
CA LEU A 12 6.77 -2.55 -14.01
C LEU A 12 5.90 -2.73 -12.76
N ALA A 13 4.79 -3.48 -12.85
CA ALA A 13 3.94 -3.79 -11.72
C ALA A 13 4.66 -4.64 -10.67
N LEU A 14 5.40 -5.67 -11.06
CA LEU A 14 6.18 -6.51 -10.15
C LEU A 14 7.33 -5.74 -9.49
N ALA A 15 8.05 -4.90 -10.26
CA ALA A 15 9.07 -4.03 -9.69
C ALA A 15 8.47 -3.07 -8.65
N ASN A 16 7.31 -2.48 -8.96
CA ASN A 16 6.58 -1.63 -8.02
C ASN A 16 6.08 -2.40 -6.78
N THR A 17 5.63 -3.65 -6.95
CA THR A 17 5.22 -4.50 -5.82
C THR A 17 6.37 -4.70 -4.84
N GLY A 18 7.59 -4.97 -5.32
CA GLY A 18 8.77 -5.12 -4.47
C GLY A 18 9.09 -3.85 -3.69
N GLU A 19 9.11 -2.71 -4.35
CA GLU A 19 9.36 -1.42 -3.70
C GLU A 19 8.24 -1.07 -2.70
N ARG A 20 6.97 -1.22 -3.08
CA ARG A 20 5.83 -0.97 -2.18
C ARG A 20 5.79 -1.92 -0.99
N PHE A 21 6.14 -3.19 -1.18
CA PHE A 21 6.28 -4.14 -0.07
C PHE A 21 7.29 -3.62 0.96
N GLY A 22 8.49 -3.19 0.54
CA GLY A 22 9.48 -2.62 1.44
C GLY A 22 8.99 -1.36 2.16
N TYR A 23 8.37 -0.44 1.42
CA TYR A 23 7.78 0.77 1.97
C TYR A 23 6.75 0.48 3.06
N TYR A 24 5.79 -0.41 2.79
CA TYR A 24 4.74 -0.74 3.75
C TYR A 24 5.25 -1.62 4.91
N THR A 25 6.32 -2.42 4.70
CA THR A 25 6.99 -3.17 5.77
C THR A 25 7.58 -2.21 6.81
N MET A 26 8.28 -1.17 6.37
CA MET A 26 8.77 -0.12 7.24
C MET A 26 7.61 0.63 7.89
N LEU A 27 6.65 1.10 7.10
CA LEU A 27 5.56 1.95 7.58
C LEU A 27 4.69 1.24 8.62
N ALA A 28 4.51 -0.08 8.52
CA ALA A 28 3.72 -0.87 9.44
C ALA A 28 4.21 -0.77 10.89
N VAL A 29 5.52 -0.67 11.09
CA VAL A 29 6.15 -0.64 12.41
C VAL A 29 6.73 0.72 12.78
N PHE A 30 6.80 1.67 11.85
CA PHE A 30 7.52 2.92 12.00
C PHE A 30 7.05 3.78 13.17
N ALA A 31 5.74 3.90 13.37
CA ALA A 31 5.19 4.67 14.48
C ALA A 31 5.57 4.06 15.85
N LEU A 32 5.59 2.74 15.96
CA LEU A 32 6.00 2.03 17.18
C LEU A 32 7.51 2.12 17.38
N PHE A 33 8.31 1.98 16.33
CA PHE A 33 9.76 2.15 16.34
C PHE A 33 10.19 3.51 16.92
N LEU A 34 9.54 4.61 16.47
CA LEU A 34 9.86 5.95 16.95
C LEU A 34 9.69 6.08 18.48
N ARG A 35 8.67 5.42 19.03
CA ARG A 35 8.43 5.43 20.47
C ARG A 35 9.37 4.47 21.21
N ALA A 36 9.57 3.28 20.69
CA ALA A 36 10.36 2.24 21.34
C ALA A 36 11.86 2.59 21.38
N ASN A 37 12.44 3.02 20.26
CA ASN A 37 13.88 3.26 20.17
C ASN A 37 14.31 4.64 20.67
N TYR A 38 13.48 5.67 20.50
CA TYR A 38 13.85 7.04 20.86
C TYR A 38 13.05 7.60 22.04
N GLY A 39 12.15 6.82 22.64
CA GLY A 39 11.34 7.28 23.77
C GLY A 39 10.44 8.49 23.46
N LEU A 40 10.11 8.71 22.19
CA LEU A 40 9.35 9.88 21.76
C LEU A 40 7.90 9.82 22.24
N THR A 41 7.37 10.99 22.56
CA THR A 41 5.93 11.11 22.84
C THR A 41 5.11 10.79 21.58
N PRO A 42 3.84 10.35 21.71
CA PRO A 42 2.97 10.13 20.54
C PRO A 42 2.88 11.34 19.61
N GLY A 43 2.86 12.56 20.18
CA GLY A 43 2.82 13.81 19.43
C GLY A 43 4.09 14.03 18.58
N THR A 44 5.27 13.91 19.22
CA THR A 44 6.55 14.07 18.50
C THR A 44 6.75 12.99 17.43
N ALA A 45 6.44 11.74 17.74
CA ALA A 45 6.48 10.64 16.78
C ALA A 45 5.49 10.90 15.61
N GLY A 46 4.32 11.46 15.91
CA GLY A 46 3.33 11.86 14.92
C GLY A 46 3.83 12.97 13.98
N ILE A 47 4.57 13.95 14.49
CA ILE A 47 5.19 15.01 13.68
C ILE A 47 6.21 14.41 12.70
N ILE A 48 7.11 13.54 13.18
CA ILE A 48 8.11 12.87 12.33
C ILE A 48 7.42 12.00 11.26
N TYR A 49 6.45 11.19 11.66
CA TYR A 49 5.68 10.35 10.76
C TYR A 49 4.98 11.17 9.67
N SER A 50 4.30 12.24 10.05
CA SER A 50 3.57 13.11 9.11
C SER A 50 4.51 13.89 8.20
N SER A 51 5.67 14.36 8.71
CA SER A 51 6.69 15.02 7.91
C SER A 51 7.30 14.08 6.87
N PHE A 52 7.55 12.83 7.26
CA PHE A 52 8.00 11.81 6.31
C PHE A 52 6.98 11.59 5.18
N LEU A 53 5.70 11.42 5.52
CA LEU A 53 4.64 11.30 4.52
C LEU A 53 4.57 12.54 3.62
N MET A 54 4.68 13.74 4.19
CA MET A 54 4.71 14.98 3.41
C MET A 54 5.83 14.93 2.35
N PHE A 55 7.03 14.51 2.70
CA PHE A 55 8.14 14.37 1.75
C PHE A 55 7.85 13.33 0.68
N VAL A 56 7.32 12.17 1.04
CA VAL A 56 6.96 11.07 0.11
C VAL A 56 5.95 11.54 -0.96
N TYR A 57 5.04 12.46 -0.61
CA TYR A 57 4.02 12.98 -1.54
C TYR A 57 4.43 14.29 -2.23
N PHE A 58 5.35 15.04 -1.66
CA PHE A 58 5.84 16.32 -2.23
C PHE A 58 6.96 16.12 -3.25
N PHE A 59 7.92 15.25 -2.96
CA PHE A 59 9.07 15.02 -3.83
C PHE A 59 8.76 14.46 -5.23
N PRO A 60 7.66 13.73 -5.48
CA PRO A 60 7.29 13.35 -6.84
C PRO A 60 7.14 14.51 -7.82
N LEU A 61 6.82 15.72 -7.34
CA LEU A 61 6.81 16.93 -8.16
C LEU A 61 8.19 17.20 -8.78
N PHE A 62 9.24 17.17 -7.95
CA PHE A 62 10.62 17.33 -8.42
C PHE A 62 11.09 16.11 -9.22
N GLY A 63 10.68 14.91 -8.80
CA GLY A 63 11.00 13.67 -9.50
C GLY A 63 10.51 13.68 -10.94
N GLY A 64 9.30 14.19 -11.20
CA GLY A 64 8.75 14.35 -12.54
C GLY A 64 9.52 15.38 -13.37
N MET A 65 9.81 16.54 -12.80
CA MET A 65 10.62 17.60 -13.47
C MET A 65 12.02 17.09 -13.87
N LEU A 66 12.66 16.33 -13.00
CA LEU A 66 13.97 15.73 -13.28
C LEU A 66 13.87 14.63 -14.35
N ALA A 67 12.80 13.85 -14.33
CA ALA A 67 12.58 12.78 -15.32
C ALA A 67 12.29 13.33 -16.72
N ASP A 68 11.58 14.44 -16.84
CA ASP A 68 11.39 15.14 -18.12
C ASP A 68 12.73 15.56 -18.75
N LYS A 69 13.73 15.90 -17.91
CA LYS A 69 15.07 16.32 -18.37
C LYS A 69 16.03 15.15 -18.60
N PHE A 70 16.05 14.17 -17.70
CA PHE A 70 17.06 13.10 -17.67
C PHE A 70 16.54 11.74 -18.14
N GLY A 71 15.23 11.57 -18.28
CA GLY A 71 14.53 10.33 -18.63
C GLY A 71 14.00 9.56 -17.44
N PHE A 72 12.84 8.93 -17.61
CA PHE A 72 12.12 8.20 -16.55
C PHE A 72 12.92 7.03 -16.00
N GLY A 73 13.53 6.20 -16.85
CA GLY A 73 14.29 5.02 -16.44
C GLY A 73 15.47 5.33 -15.55
N LYS A 74 16.19 6.45 -15.80
CA LYS A 74 17.30 6.89 -14.93
C LYS A 74 16.79 7.33 -13.56
N MET A 75 15.70 8.09 -13.52
CA MET A 75 15.12 8.58 -12.27
C MET A 75 14.58 7.44 -11.42
N VAL A 76 13.92 6.46 -12.04
CA VAL A 76 13.45 5.23 -11.36
C VAL A 76 14.64 4.50 -10.73
N THR A 77 15.73 4.29 -11.47
CA THR A 77 16.93 3.61 -10.94
C THR A 77 17.58 4.39 -9.80
N MET A 78 17.78 5.70 -9.97
CA MET A 78 18.32 6.55 -8.90
C MET A 78 17.43 6.55 -7.66
N GLY A 79 16.12 6.58 -7.86
CA GLY A 79 15.14 6.51 -6.78
C GLY A 79 15.30 5.24 -5.94
N ILE A 80 15.42 4.06 -6.57
CA ILE A 80 15.63 2.80 -5.86
C ILE A 80 16.96 2.80 -5.09
N ILE A 81 18.04 3.29 -5.68
CA ILE A 81 19.36 3.34 -5.03
C ILE A 81 19.31 4.24 -3.79
N ILE A 82 18.72 5.43 -3.90
CA ILE A 82 18.61 6.37 -2.77
C ILE A 82 17.72 5.78 -1.67
N MET A 83 16.60 5.17 -2.01
CA MET A 83 15.75 4.48 -1.05
C MET A 83 16.50 3.34 -0.36
N PHE A 84 17.23 2.53 -1.13
CA PHE A 84 18.02 1.43 -0.58
C PHE A 84 19.04 1.92 0.45
N LEU A 85 19.79 2.98 0.16
CA LEU A 85 20.72 3.58 1.11
C LEU A 85 20.01 4.10 2.38
N GLY A 86 18.85 4.72 2.22
CA GLY A 86 18.03 5.17 3.34
C GLY A 86 17.54 4.01 4.23
N TYR A 87 17.01 2.94 3.63
CA TYR A 87 16.62 1.75 4.41
C TYR A 87 17.82 1.02 5.01
N LEU A 88 18.96 1.01 4.33
CA LEU A 88 20.19 0.44 4.86
C LEU A 88 20.64 1.19 6.12
N LEU A 89 20.56 2.52 6.14
CA LEU A 89 20.84 3.31 7.34
C LEU A 89 19.85 2.99 8.47
N LEU A 90 18.58 2.81 8.17
CA LEU A 90 17.57 2.42 9.17
C LEU A 90 17.77 0.98 9.68
N SER A 91 18.40 0.10 8.88
CA SER A 91 18.62 -1.29 9.27
C SER A 91 19.78 -1.50 10.24
N VAL A 92 20.60 -0.46 10.46
CA VAL A 92 21.71 -0.51 11.41
C VAL A 92 21.25 -0.02 12.79
N PRO A 93 21.38 -0.81 13.85
CA PRO A 93 21.02 -0.39 15.22
C PRO A 93 22.07 0.58 15.76
N LEU A 94 21.83 1.87 15.61
CA LEU A 94 22.72 2.94 16.07
C LEU A 94 22.43 3.40 17.51
N GLY A 95 21.44 2.79 18.17
CA GLY A 95 20.97 3.19 19.49
C GLY A 95 19.85 4.24 19.43
N GLY A 96 19.55 4.87 20.56
CA GLY A 96 18.43 5.81 20.74
C GLY A 96 18.86 7.24 21.08
N ASP A 97 20.11 7.60 20.87
CA ASP A 97 20.62 8.93 21.17
C ASP A 97 20.30 9.98 20.08
N SER A 98 20.68 11.23 20.33
CA SER A 98 20.41 12.33 19.38
C SER A 98 21.16 12.19 18.05
N PHE A 99 22.31 11.50 18.04
CA PHE A 99 23.06 11.24 16.81
C PHE A 99 22.32 10.20 15.95
N ALA A 100 21.90 9.09 16.54
CA ALA A 100 21.10 8.07 15.86
C ALA A 100 19.76 8.65 15.32
N LEU A 101 19.10 9.50 16.11
CA LEU A 101 17.91 10.23 15.68
C LEU A 101 18.18 11.10 14.43
N SER A 102 19.31 11.81 14.42
CA SER A 102 19.68 12.66 13.27
C SER A 102 19.94 11.84 12.01
N ILE A 103 20.63 10.72 12.13
CA ILE A 103 20.86 9.78 11.00
C ILE A 103 19.54 9.21 10.50
N MET A 104 18.63 8.82 11.40
CA MET A 104 17.30 8.35 11.03
C MET A 104 16.53 9.41 10.26
N LEU A 105 16.53 10.68 10.67
CA LEU A 105 15.87 11.77 9.94
C LEU A 105 16.46 11.98 8.55
N VAL A 106 17.78 11.91 8.39
CA VAL A 106 18.45 11.98 7.09
C VAL A 106 18.03 10.80 6.21
N ALA A 107 17.98 9.58 6.77
CA ALA A 107 17.52 8.40 6.07
C ALA A 107 16.07 8.56 5.57
N LEU A 108 15.18 9.10 6.39
CA LEU A 108 13.78 9.35 6.02
C LEU A 108 13.64 10.36 4.87
N ILE A 109 14.43 11.45 4.90
CA ILE A 109 14.47 12.43 3.80
C ILE A 109 14.95 11.73 2.52
N GLY A 110 16.01 10.92 2.61
CA GLY A 110 16.53 10.13 1.49
C GLY A 110 15.48 9.18 0.92
N ILE A 111 14.79 8.41 1.78
CA ILE A 111 13.71 7.50 1.36
C ILE A 111 12.57 8.29 0.69
N GLY A 112 12.16 9.42 1.27
CA GLY A 112 11.12 10.27 0.70
C GLY A 112 11.50 10.80 -0.68
N PHE A 113 12.75 11.30 -0.84
CA PHE A 113 13.26 11.79 -2.12
C PHE A 113 13.38 10.67 -3.15
N GLY A 114 13.96 9.52 -2.78
CA GLY A 114 14.03 8.34 -3.64
C GLY A 114 12.65 7.86 -4.10
N THR A 115 11.67 7.81 -3.19
CA THR A 115 10.27 7.51 -3.52
C THR A 115 9.71 8.52 -4.53
N GLY A 116 10.05 9.80 -4.38
CA GLY A 116 9.65 10.84 -5.32
C GLY A 116 10.19 10.64 -6.73
N LEU A 117 11.44 10.19 -6.84
CA LEU A 117 12.06 9.85 -8.13
C LEU A 117 11.47 8.57 -8.75
N PHE A 118 11.04 7.63 -7.94
CA PHE A 118 10.56 6.33 -8.39
C PHE A 118 9.07 6.34 -8.75
N LYS A 119 8.21 6.68 -7.78
CA LYS A 119 6.77 6.41 -7.80
C LYS A 119 6.04 7.06 -8.98
N GLY A 120 6.21 8.37 -9.16
CA GLY A 120 5.53 9.11 -10.22
C GLY A 120 6.01 8.68 -11.61
N ASN A 121 7.31 8.53 -11.76
CA ASN A 121 7.94 8.21 -13.04
C ASN A 121 7.60 6.80 -13.52
N LEU A 122 7.52 5.83 -12.60
CA LEU A 122 7.09 4.48 -12.96
C LEU A 122 5.63 4.45 -13.46
N GLN A 123 4.75 5.26 -12.84
CA GLN A 123 3.35 5.39 -13.27
C GLN A 123 3.23 6.02 -14.66
N VAL A 124 4.07 7.01 -14.97
CA VAL A 124 4.13 7.61 -16.33
C VAL A 124 4.57 6.57 -17.33
N MET A 125 5.62 5.80 -17.04
CA MET A 125 6.06 4.70 -17.93
C MET A 125 4.95 3.68 -18.18
N VAL A 126 4.17 3.31 -17.15
CA VAL A 126 3.01 2.44 -17.32
C VAL A 126 1.98 3.09 -18.25
N GLY A 127 1.69 4.38 -18.09
CA GLY A 127 0.79 5.12 -18.98
C GLY A 127 1.26 5.13 -20.43
N ASP A 128 2.56 5.30 -20.66
CA ASP A 128 3.19 5.39 -21.98
C ASP A 128 3.17 4.05 -22.74
N LEU A 129 3.07 2.90 -22.04
CA LEU A 129 2.85 1.60 -22.70
C LEU A 129 1.54 1.55 -23.48
N TYR A 130 0.56 2.39 -23.14
CA TYR A 130 -0.76 2.46 -23.76
C TYR A 130 -0.87 3.54 -24.85
N ASN A 131 0.22 4.22 -25.17
CA ASN A 131 0.27 5.13 -26.33
C ASN A 131 0.28 4.36 -27.67
N ASP A 132 0.61 3.06 -27.64
CA ASP A 132 0.43 2.17 -28.80
C ASP A 132 -1.06 1.93 -29.04
N PRO A 133 -1.59 2.20 -30.26
CA PRO A 133 -3.00 2.05 -30.61
C PRO A 133 -3.59 0.67 -30.27
N GLN A 134 -2.80 -0.41 -30.36
CA GLN A 134 -3.25 -1.77 -30.02
C GLN A 134 -3.61 -1.96 -28.54
N TYR A 135 -3.08 -1.11 -27.65
CA TYR A 135 -3.30 -1.19 -26.20
C TYR A 135 -4.17 -0.05 -25.65
N ALA A 136 -4.41 1.01 -26.41
CA ALA A 136 -5.07 2.25 -25.95
C ALA A 136 -6.40 2.00 -25.22
N GLY A 137 -7.26 1.12 -25.74
CA GLY A 137 -8.54 0.77 -25.13
C GLY A 137 -8.45 -0.05 -23.83
N LYS A 138 -7.24 -0.46 -23.41
CA LYS A 138 -7.00 -1.29 -22.20
C LYS A 138 -6.32 -0.53 -21.07
N ARG A 139 -6.11 0.78 -21.21
CA ARG A 139 -5.36 1.63 -20.28
C ARG A 139 -5.92 1.57 -18.86
N ASP A 140 -7.21 1.73 -18.69
CA ASP A 140 -7.86 1.73 -17.35
C ASP A 140 -7.73 0.37 -16.67
N ALA A 141 -7.88 -0.72 -17.41
CA ALA A 141 -7.65 -2.07 -16.90
C ALA A 141 -6.17 -2.27 -16.50
N GLY A 142 -5.23 -1.72 -17.26
CA GLY A 142 -3.81 -1.76 -16.95
C GLY A 142 -3.46 -1.02 -15.66
N PHE A 143 -3.99 0.18 -15.45
CA PHE A 143 -3.81 0.91 -14.19
C PHE A 143 -4.46 0.18 -13.00
N SER A 144 -5.58 -0.50 -13.22
CA SER A 144 -6.22 -1.32 -12.20
C SER A 144 -5.33 -2.51 -11.79
N ILE A 145 -4.68 -3.19 -12.74
CA ILE A 145 -3.72 -4.26 -12.49
C ILE A 145 -2.50 -3.71 -11.73
N PHE A 146 -1.97 -2.57 -12.16
CA PHE A 146 -0.84 -1.92 -11.51
C PHE A 146 -1.16 -1.53 -10.06
N TYR A 147 -2.34 -0.99 -9.80
CA TYR A 147 -2.81 -0.65 -8.45
C TYR A 147 -3.04 -1.89 -7.57
N MET A 148 -3.59 -2.95 -8.14
CA MET A 148 -3.74 -4.23 -7.44
C MET A 148 -2.39 -4.81 -7.01
N ALA A 149 -1.37 -4.73 -7.87
CA ALA A 149 -0.01 -5.18 -7.56
C ALA A 149 0.60 -4.43 -6.35
N ILE A 150 0.34 -3.12 -6.22
CA ILE A 150 0.70 -2.33 -5.03
C ILE A 150 0.06 -2.93 -3.77
N ASN A 151 -1.23 -3.23 -3.82
CA ASN A 151 -1.96 -3.72 -2.67
C ASN A 151 -1.60 -5.17 -2.31
N ILE A 152 -1.16 -5.99 -3.26
CA ILE A 152 -0.58 -7.30 -2.97
C ILE A 152 0.70 -7.13 -2.12
N GLY A 153 1.61 -6.23 -2.50
CA GLY A 153 2.79 -5.92 -1.69
C GLY A 153 2.41 -5.43 -0.28
N ALA A 154 1.47 -4.51 -0.19
CA ALA A 154 1.00 -3.95 1.08
C ALA A 154 0.32 -5.00 2.00
N LEU A 155 -0.35 -5.99 1.44
CA LEU A 155 -1.03 -7.06 2.18
C LEU A 155 -0.06 -7.92 3.01
N PHE A 156 1.08 -8.27 2.42
CA PHE A 156 2.08 -9.11 3.08
C PHE A 156 3.02 -8.34 4.01
N ALA A 157 3.14 -7.03 3.82
CA ALA A 157 4.14 -6.20 4.49
C ALA A 157 4.08 -6.22 6.03
N PRO A 158 2.91 -6.05 6.70
CA PRO A 158 2.84 -6.09 8.16
C PRO A 158 3.20 -7.46 8.73
N THR A 159 2.74 -8.53 8.08
CA THR A 159 3.09 -9.91 8.49
C THR A 159 4.59 -10.17 8.34
N ALA A 160 5.21 -9.73 7.24
CA ALA A 160 6.65 -9.87 7.04
C ALA A 160 7.46 -9.10 8.11
N ALA A 161 7.05 -7.86 8.42
CA ALA A 161 7.68 -7.08 9.48
C ALA A 161 7.66 -7.81 10.82
N ILE A 162 6.48 -8.26 11.25
CA ILE A 162 6.32 -8.96 12.54
C ILE A 162 7.13 -10.27 12.56
N ARG A 163 7.02 -11.09 11.51
CA ARG A 163 7.71 -12.38 11.48
C ARG A 163 9.23 -12.26 11.50
N VAL A 164 9.79 -11.28 10.80
CA VAL A 164 11.24 -11.08 10.82
C VAL A 164 11.71 -10.53 12.17
N MET A 165 10.92 -9.65 12.82
CA MET A 165 11.21 -9.16 14.16
C MET A 165 11.18 -10.30 15.20
N GLU A 166 10.16 -11.16 15.17
CA GLU A 166 10.06 -12.35 16.01
C GLU A 166 11.23 -13.32 15.81
N TRP A 167 11.57 -13.58 14.55
CA TRP A 167 12.72 -14.41 14.22
C TRP A 167 14.02 -13.84 14.77
N ALA A 168 14.23 -12.52 14.63
CA ALA A 168 15.44 -11.87 15.15
C ALA A 168 15.53 -11.97 16.68
N GLN A 169 14.42 -11.77 17.39
CA GLN A 169 14.37 -11.90 18.84
C GLN A 169 14.65 -13.35 19.30
N GLN A 170 14.00 -14.33 18.65
CA GLN A 170 14.08 -15.74 19.07
C GLN A 170 15.38 -16.42 18.63
N SER A 171 15.88 -16.13 17.41
CA SER A 171 17.03 -16.83 16.84
C SER A 171 18.35 -16.11 17.05
N LEU A 172 18.35 -14.77 17.11
CA LEU A 172 19.56 -13.97 17.28
C LEU A 172 19.67 -13.37 18.69
N GLY A 173 18.61 -13.48 19.51
CA GLY A 173 18.61 -12.97 20.89
C GLY A 173 18.63 -11.42 20.96
N VAL A 174 18.25 -10.72 19.91
CA VAL A 174 18.23 -9.25 19.90
C VAL A 174 17.07 -8.71 20.73
N SER A 175 17.23 -7.51 21.26
CA SER A 175 16.16 -6.83 21.99
C SER A 175 14.94 -6.55 21.14
N GLU A 176 13.77 -6.33 21.75
CA GLU A 176 12.58 -5.92 21.04
C GLU A 176 12.83 -4.63 20.24
N ASN A 177 13.53 -3.66 20.83
CA ASN A 177 13.85 -2.40 20.20
C ASN A 177 14.75 -2.57 18.97
N ASP A 178 15.78 -3.42 19.05
CA ASP A 178 16.69 -3.67 17.94
C ASP A 178 16.02 -4.51 16.84
N SER A 179 15.00 -5.27 17.16
CA SER A 179 14.29 -6.10 16.17
C SER A 179 13.62 -5.30 15.06
N TYR A 180 13.24 -4.03 15.30
CA TYR A 180 12.71 -3.14 14.27
C TYR A 180 13.67 -2.94 13.09
N HIS A 181 14.98 -2.92 13.33
CA HIS A 181 15.99 -2.75 12.29
C HIS A 181 15.98 -3.90 11.28
N PHE A 182 15.58 -5.11 11.69
CA PHE A 182 15.39 -6.25 10.80
C PHE A 182 14.19 -6.06 9.86
N ALA A 183 13.13 -5.41 10.29
CA ALA A 183 12.02 -5.05 9.39
C ALA A 183 12.49 -4.06 8.30
N PHE A 184 13.39 -3.13 8.63
CA PHE A 184 14.00 -2.23 7.65
C PHE A 184 14.98 -2.95 6.72
N ALA A 185 15.70 -3.96 7.21
CA ALA A 185 16.53 -4.83 6.38
C ALA A 185 15.72 -5.62 5.34
N VAL A 186 14.49 -6.05 5.69
CA VAL A 186 13.56 -6.65 4.72
C VAL A 186 13.19 -5.64 3.62
N ALA A 187 13.02 -4.36 3.95
CA ALA A 187 12.80 -3.32 2.94
C ALA A 187 14.02 -3.19 1.99
N CYS A 188 15.25 -3.27 2.49
CA CYS A 188 16.45 -3.32 1.64
C CYS A 188 16.41 -4.51 0.67
N ALA A 189 16.14 -5.71 1.18
CA ALA A 189 16.07 -6.92 0.37
C ALA A 189 14.99 -6.82 -0.72
N SER A 190 13.85 -6.23 -0.40
CA SER A 190 12.76 -6.03 -1.36
C SER A 190 13.13 -5.06 -2.48
N LEU A 191 13.93 -4.02 -2.19
CA LEU A 191 14.42 -3.09 -3.21
C LEU A 191 15.46 -3.75 -4.13
N ILE A 192 16.32 -4.65 -3.61
CA ILE A 192 17.22 -5.45 -4.45
C ILE A 192 16.41 -6.30 -5.42
N LEU A 193 15.34 -6.95 -4.93
CA LEU A 193 14.44 -7.72 -5.79
C LEU A 193 13.73 -6.82 -6.82
N SER A 194 13.26 -5.66 -6.40
CA SER A 194 12.59 -4.68 -7.26
C SER A 194 13.50 -4.23 -8.42
N ILE A 195 14.75 -3.85 -8.14
CA ILE A 195 15.70 -3.41 -9.16
C ILE A 195 16.14 -4.58 -10.06
N ALA A 196 16.29 -5.78 -9.51
CA ALA A 196 16.59 -6.98 -10.28
C ALA A 196 15.47 -7.28 -11.29
N ILE A 197 14.21 -7.27 -10.86
CA ILE A 197 13.05 -7.45 -11.75
C ILE A 197 13.02 -6.36 -12.82
N TYR A 198 13.22 -5.09 -12.45
CA TYR A 198 13.25 -3.96 -13.37
C TYR A 198 14.27 -4.19 -14.50
N TYR A 199 15.49 -4.55 -14.17
CA TYR A 199 16.54 -4.75 -15.17
C TYR A 199 16.42 -6.05 -15.94
N LEU A 200 16.01 -7.16 -15.32
CA LEU A 200 15.80 -8.45 -16.01
C LEU A 200 14.73 -8.36 -17.10
N PHE A 201 13.66 -7.62 -16.83
CA PHE A 201 12.56 -7.48 -17.79
C PHE A 201 12.56 -6.17 -18.58
N ARG A 202 13.63 -5.38 -18.48
CA ARG A 202 13.78 -4.06 -19.11
C ARG A 202 13.49 -4.06 -20.61
N GLY A 203 13.83 -5.15 -21.31
CA GLY A 203 13.55 -5.29 -22.74
C GLY A 203 12.08 -5.12 -23.12
N THR A 204 11.15 -5.37 -22.19
CA THR A 204 9.70 -5.29 -22.46
C THR A 204 9.14 -3.86 -22.39
N PHE A 205 9.88 -2.91 -21.80
CA PHE A 205 9.41 -1.53 -21.59
C PHE A 205 10.49 -0.45 -21.85
N ARG A 206 11.65 -0.83 -22.36
CA ARG A 206 12.78 0.10 -22.60
C ARG A 206 12.39 1.29 -23.50
N HIS A 207 11.43 1.11 -24.40
CA HIS A 207 10.97 2.16 -25.31
C HIS A 207 10.26 3.31 -24.59
N VAL A 208 9.72 3.11 -23.38
CA VAL A 208 9.06 4.14 -22.55
C VAL A 208 9.97 4.75 -21.47
N GLU A 209 11.25 4.37 -21.38
CA GLU A 209 12.20 4.94 -20.42
C GLU A 209 12.68 6.36 -20.76
N GLY A 210 12.49 6.80 -21.99
CA GLY A 210 12.93 8.13 -22.44
C GLY A 210 12.02 9.25 -21.93
N GLY A 211 12.57 10.41 -21.57
CA GLY A 211 11.77 11.61 -21.32
C GLY A 211 11.11 12.14 -22.61
N LYS A 212 10.21 13.10 -22.47
CA LYS A 212 9.41 13.70 -23.55
C LYS A 212 10.18 14.10 -24.82
N LYS A 213 11.50 14.34 -24.72
CA LYS A 213 12.36 14.68 -25.87
C LYS A 213 12.67 13.52 -26.83
N LYS A 214 12.40 12.25 -26.47
CA LYS A 214 12.66 11.06 -27.31
C LYS A 214 11.41 10.38 -27.84
N ALA A 215 10.26 10.58 -27.24
CA ALA A 215 9.00 10.28 -27.90
C ALA A 215 8.82 11.34 -28.98
N GLY A 216 8.90 10.95 -30.24
CA GLY A 216 8.46 11.77 -31.38
C GLY A 216 6.94 11.98 -31.26
N ALA A 217 6.53 12.57 -30.20
CA ALA A 217 5.20 13.04 -29.98
C ALA A 217 5.04 14.29 -30.84
N THR A 218 4.49 14.13 -32.02
CA THR A 218 3.38 14.97 -32.43
C THR A 218 2.34 14.85 -31.30
N ALA A 219 2.61 15.40 -30.14
CA ALA A 219 1.55 15.91 -29.31
C ALA A 219 0.87 16.93 -30.20
N GLU A 220 -0.29 16.58 -30.78
CA GLU A 220 -1.31 17.58 -30.94
C GLU A 220 -1.33 18.28 -29.59
N ALA A 221 -0.70 19.44 -29.55
CA ALA A 221 -0.79 20.33 -28.41
C ALA A 221 -2.30 20.52 -28.28
N ASP A 222 -2.89 19.91 -27.27
CA ASP A 222 -4.25 20.23 -26.85
C ASP A 222 -4.23 21.73 -26.66
N THR A 223 -4.63 22.48 -27.68
CA THR A 223 -4.62 23.95 -27.70
C THR A 223 -5.80 24.39 -26.87
N LEU A 224 -5.72 24.07 -25.57
CA LEU A 224 -6.68 24.56 -24.59
C LEU A 224 -6.55 26.06 -24.54
N THR A 225 -7.66 26.74 -24.66
CA THR A 225 -7.71 28.16 -24.41
C THR A 225 -7.30 28.45 -22.96
N PRO A 226 -6.73 29.64 -22.66
CA PRO A 226 -6.40 30.01 -21.27
C PRO A 226 -7.60 29.91 -20.33
N ALA A 227 -8.82 30.14 -20.81
CA ALA A 227 -10.05 30.00 -20.03
C ALA A 227 -10.32 28.52 -19.65
N GLU A 228 -10.26 27.61 -20.62
CA GLU A 228 -10.43 26.17 -20.37
C GLU A 228 -9.37 25.61 -19.44
N THR A 229 -8.12 26.04 -19.59
CA THR A 229 -7.02 25.68 -18.70
C THR A 229 -7.32 26.13 -17.26
N ARG A 230 -7.79 27.38 -17.08
CA ARG A 230 -8.17 27.91 -15.77
C ARG A 230 -9.32 27.11 -15.13
N GLU A 231 -10.37 26.80 -15.88
CA GLU A 231 -11.50 26.00 -15.39
C GLU A 231 -11.07 24.60 -14.94
N ARG A 232 -10.24 23.93 -15.73
CA ARG A 232 -9.68 22.61 -15.38
C ARG A 232 -8.80 22.68 -14.13
N LEU A 233 -7.95 23.73 -13.99
CA LEU A 233 -7.13 23.90 -12.80
C LEU A 233 -7.97 24.17 -11.56
N ILE A 234 -9.00 25.01 -11.65
CA ILE A 234 -9.92 25.26 -10.51
C ILE A 234 -10.63 23.97 -10.10
N ALA A 235 -11.16 23.22 -11.07
CA ALA A 235 -11.81 21.94 -10.77
C ALA A 235 -10.84 20.94 -10.09
N LEU A 236 -9.59 20.88 -10.56
CA LEU A 236 -8.56 20.02 -9.96
C LEU A 236 -8.22 20.47 -8.52
N LEU A 237 -8.06 21.76 -8.28
CA LEU A 237 -7.78 22.31 -6.95
C LEU A 237 -8.92 22.06 -5.97
N LEU A 238 -10.17 22.18 -6.41
CA LEU A 238 -11.34 21.85 -5.59
C LEU A 238 -11.36 20.37 -5.20
N VAL A 239 -11.07 19.46 -6.15
CA VAL A 239 -10.95 18.03 -5.87
C VAL A 239 -9.82 17.78 -4.87
N PHE A 240 -8.65 18.40 -5.05
CA PHE A 240 -7.53 18.25 -4.10
C PHE A 240 -7.87 18.74 -2.71
N GLY A 241 -8.57 19.88 -2.59
CA GLY A 241 -9.03 20.40 -1.30
C GLY A 241 -9.89 19.39 -0.53
N VAL A 242 -10.83 18.75 -1.22
CA VAL A 242 -11.70 17.74 -0.60
C VAL A 242 -10.94 16.45 -0.28
N VAL A 243 -10.12 15.97 -1.21
CA VAL A 243 -9.37 14.70 -1.08
C VAL A 243 -8.29 14.80 0.00
N ALA A 244 -7.78 16.01 0.31
CA ALA A 244 -6.82 16.22 1.39
C ALA A 244 -7.38 15.74 2.76
N PHE A 245 -8.63 16.02 3.07
CA PHE A 245 -9.27 15.56 4.31
C PHE A 245 -9.42 14.03 4.35
N PHE A 246 -9.71 13.41 3.20
CA PHE A 246 -9.74 11.95 3.11
C PHE A 246 -8.36 11.36 3.45
N TRP A 247 -7.28 11.85 2.83
CA TRP A 247 -5.93 11.33 3.07
C TRP A 247 -5.46 11.60 4.50
N MET A 248 -5.82 12.73 5.08
CA MET A 248 -5.55 13.04 6.48
C MET A 248 -6.16 11.98 7.40
N SER A 249 -7.42 11.60 7.16
CA SER A 249 -8.10 10.55 7.92
C SER A 249 -7.52 9.15 7.62
N PHE A 250 -7.26 8.85 6.36
CA PHE A 250 -6.74 7.55 5.92
C PHE A 250 -5.38 7.23 6.55
N HIS A 251 -4.46 8.21 6.60
CA HIS A 251 -3.13 7.99 7.15
C HIS A 251 -3.10 7.78 8.67
N GLN A 252 -4.20 8.03 9.38
CA GLN A 252 -4.34 7.64 10.77
C GLN A 252 -4.23 6.11 10.96
N ASN A 253 -4.47 5.33 9.90
CA ASN A 253 -4.30 3.87 9.94
C ASN A 253 -2.89 3.43 10.38
N GLY A 254 -1.84 4.11 9.91
CA GLY A 254 -0.45 3.81 10.28
C GLY A 254 0.05 4.54 11.54
N LEU A 255 -0.74 5.43 12.13
CA LEU A 255 -0.35 6.25 13.28
C LEU A 255 -1.32 6.06 14.45
N SER A 256 -2.37 6.88 14.53
CA SER A 256 -3.29 6.89 15.68
C SER A 256 -4.03 5.57 15.85
N LEU A 257 -4.45 4.93 14.76
CA LEU A 257 -5.13 3.63 14.83
C LEU A 257 -4.18 2.50 15.20
N THR A 258 -2.90 2.59 14.82
CA THR A 258 -1.88 1.63 15.27
C THR A 258 -1.62 1.77 16.76
N TYR A 259 -1.52 3.00 17.29
CA TYR A 259 -1.42 3.22 18.73
C TYR A 259 -2.66 2.74 19.47
N PHE A 260 -3.86 3.05 18.93
CA PHE A 260 -5.10 2.55 19.50
C PHE A 260 -5.16 1.02 19.53
N ALA A 261 -4.75 0.37 18.46
CA ALA A 261 -4.68 -1.09 18.39
C ALA A 261 -3.68 -1.66 19.43
N ASN A 262 -2.55 -0.99 19.62
CA ASN A 262 -1.53 -1.43 20.56
C ASN A 262 -1.93 -1.26 22.04
N GLU A 263 -2.71 -0.22 22.37
CA GLU A 263 -3.00 0.16 23.74
C GLU A 263 -4.40 -0.24 24.22
N PHE A 264 -5.37 -0.36 23.28
CA PHE A 264 -6.79 -0.47 23.61
C PHE A 264 -7.52 -1.66 22.99
N THR A 265 -6.84 -2.51 22.20
CA THR A 265 -7.45 -3.73 21.65
C THR A 265 -6.91 -4.98 22.33
N GLU A 266 -7.66 -6.08 22.24
CA GLU A 266 -7.19 -7.38 22.69
C GLU A 266 -5.99 -7.81 21.84
N GLN A 267 -4.94 -8.26 22.52
CA GLN A 267 -3.70 -8.75 21.92
C GLN A 267 -3.78 -10.24 21.53
N SER A 268 -4.97 -10.82 21.58
CA SER A 268 -5.21 -12.22 21.23
C SER A 268 -6.54 -12.38 20.50
N ALA A 269 -6.62 -13.38 19.63
CA ALA A 269 -7.84 -13.74 18.94
C ALA A 269 -8.04 -15.27 18.97
N GLU A 270 -9.27 -15.72 19.14
CA GLU A 270 -9.65 -17.13 19.25
C GLU A 270 -10.68 -17.52 18.19
N GLY A 271 -10.76 -18.81 17.91
CA GLY A 271 -11.74 -19.40 17.00
C GLY A 271 -11.70 -18.79 15.60
N VAL A 272 -12.86 -18.54 15.00
CA VAL A 272 -12.98 -18.01 13.64
C VAL A 272 -12.30 -16.63 13.48
N LYS A 273 -12.27 -15.82 14.55
CA LYS A 273 -11.60 -14.49 14.50
C LYS A 273 -10.09 -14.62 14.25
N ALA A 274 -9.45 -15.66 14.80
CA ALA A 274 -8.01 -15.89 14.63
C ALA A 274 -7.63 -16.13 13.16
N LEU A 275 -8.53 -16.69 12.35
CA LEU A 275 -8.29 -16.87 10.91
C LEU A 275 -8.02 -15.56 10.17
N ALA A 276 -8.65 -14.46 10.60
CA ALA A 276 -8.49 -13.15 9.96
C ALA A 276 -7.09 -12.55 10.15
N PHE A 277 -6.35 -12.96 11.18
CA PHE A 277 -5.02 -12.43 11.47
C PHE A 277 -3.87 -13.20 10.80
N ASN A 278 -4.19 -14.24 10.04
CA ASN A 278 -3.23 -14.96 9.20
C ASN A 278 -3.39 -14.50 7.75
N VAL A 279 -2.33 -13.90 7.18
CA VAL A 279 -2.34 -13.36 5.81
C VAL A 279 -2.67 -14.42 4.75
N TRP A 280 -2.26 -15.68 4.95
CA TRP A 280 -2.55 -16.76 4.00
C TRP A 280 -4.03 -17.11 3.96
N ASN A 281 -4.74 -16.99 5.08
CA ASN A 281 -6.19 -17.13 5.11
C ASN A 281 -6.88 -16.00 4.34
N LEU A 282 -6.38 -14.79 4.46
CA LEU A 282 -6.88 -13.64 3.66
C LEU A 282 -6.65 -13.87 2.18
N VAL A 283 -5.49 -14.42 1.80
CA VAL A 283 -5.19 -14.81 0.40
C VAL A 283 -6.15 -15.89 -0.08
N ALA A 284 -6.43 -16.91 0.72
CA ALA A 284 -7.42 -17.94 0.38
C ALA A 284 -8.81 -17.33 0.13
N ILE A 285 -9.24 -16.39 0.96
CA ILE A 285 -10.51 -15.66 0.76
C ILE A 285 -10.49 -14.85 -0.55
N ILE A 286 -9.38 -14.18 -0.87
CA ILE A 286 -9.23 -13.50 -2.17
C ILE A 286 -9.43 -14.49 -3.32
N PHE A 287 -8.78 -15.65 -3.28
CA PHE A 287 -8.93 -16.68 -4.31
C PHE A 287 -10.39 -17.17 -4.44
N ILE A 288 -11.11 -17.34 -3.32
CA ILE A 288 -12.53 -17.70 -3.34
C ILE A 288 -13.34 -16.62 -4.07
N VAL A 289 -13.13 -15.35 -3.75
CA VAL A 289 -13.85 -14.24 -4.39
C VAL A 289 -13.60 -14.21 -5.90
N TYR A 290 -12.33 -14.25 -6.31
CA TYR A 290 -11.98 -14.24 -7.75
C TYR A 290 -12.47 -15.47 -8.50
N ALA A 291 -12.38 -16.65 -7.88
CA ALA A 291 -12.88 -17.89 -8.45
C ALA A 291 -14.41 -17.89 -8.56
N ALA A 292 -15.13 -17.33 -7.59
CA ALA A 292 -16.59 -17.16 -7.66
C ALA A 292 -16.99 -16.24 -8.83
N PHE A 293 -16.30 -15.11 -9.00
CA PHE A 293 -16.49 -14.24 -10.17
C PHE A 293 -16.18 -14.94 -11.49
N SER A 294 -15.07 -15.69 -11.55
CA SER A 294 -14.71 -16.48 -12.71
C SER A 294 -15.73 -17.57 -13.03
N LEU A 295 -16.30 -18.21 -12.00
CA LEU A 295 -17.35 -19.21 -12.14
C LEU A 295 -18.63 -18.61 -12.74
N TYR A 296 -19.02 -17.43 -12.27
CA TYR A 296 -20.21 -16.73 -12.75
C TYR A 296 -20.07 -16.26 -14.21
N HIS A 297 -18.91 -15.67 -14.58
CA HIS A 297 -18.65 -15.14 -15.91
C HIS A 297 -18.02 -16.14 -16.89
N GLY A 298 -17.60 -17.31 -16.41
CA GLY A 298 -16.90 -18.31 -17.22
C GLY A 298 -17.79 -18.88 -18.31
N THR A 299 -17.32 -18.79 -19.56
CA THR A 299 -18.05 -19.31 -20.73
C THR A 299 -17.72 -20.76 -21.06
N THR A 300 -16.56 -21.27 -20.57
CA THR A 300 -16.09 -22.62 -20.86
C THR A 300 -16.22 -23.55 -19.65
N ALA A 301 -16.55 -24.83 -19.88
CA ALA A 301 -16.60 -25.85 -18.83
C ALA A 301 -15.26 -26.00 -18.09
N LYS A 302 -14.13 -25.86 -18.81
CA LYS A 302 -12.78 -25.89 -18.24
C LYS A 302 -12.57 -24.75 -17.23
N SER A 303 -12.95 -23.51 -17.59
CA SER A 303 -12.83 -22.35 -16.69
C SER A 303 -13.68 -22.53 -15.44
N ARG A 304 -14.92 -22.98 -15.58
CA ARG A 304 -15.80 -23.27 -14.45
C ARG A 304 -15.25 -24.38 -13.55
N GLY A 305 -14.73 -25.46 -14.13
CA GLY A 305 -14.11 -26.57 -13.38
C GLY A 305 -12.90 -26.10 -12.58
N ILE A 306 -12.01 -25.29 -13.16
CA ILE A 306 -10.87 -24.72 -12.43
C ILE A 306 -11.34 -23.82 -11.29
N SER A 307 -12.36 -22.97 -11.52
CA SER A 307 -12.89 -22.11 -10.46
C SER A 307 -13.46 -22.88 -9.29
N VAL A 308 -14.21 -23.96 -9.54
CA VAL A 308 -14.72 -24.85 -8.49
C VAL A 308 -13.57 -25.49 -7.71
N LEU A 309 -12.55 -26.02 -8.39
CA LEU A 309 -11.39 -26.61 -7.74
C LEU A 309 -10.64 -25.59 -6.85
N VAL A 310 -10.47 -24.35 -7.30
CA VAL A 310 -9.84 -23.28 -6.51
C VAL A 310 -10.66 -22.97 -5.27
N ILE A 311 -11.98 -22.88 -5.38
CA ILE A 311 -12.87 -22.64 -4.22
C ILE A 311 -12.76 -23.79 -3.22
N ILE A 312 -12.84 -25.03 -3.68
CA ILE A 312 -12.73 -26.21 -2.81
C ILE A 312 -11.37 -26.23 -2.10
N ALA A 313 -10.28 -26.04 -2.84
CA ALA A 313 -8.93 -26.03 -2.27
C ALA A 313 -8.76 -24.93 -1.22
N ALA A 314 -9.28 -23.72 -1.48
CA ALA A 314 -9.22 -22.62 -0.53
C ALA A 314 -10.08 -22.87 0.72
N LEU A 315 -11.27 -23.47 0.58
CA LEU A 315 -12.11 -23.84 1.72
C LEU A 315 -11.47 -24.94 2.56
N VAL A 316 -10.88 -25.96 1.93
CA VAL A 316 -10.12 -27.02 2.63
C VAL A 316 -8.94 -26.43 3.40
N PHE A 317 -8.20 -25.49 2.78
CA PHE A 317 -7.10 -24.79 3.43
C PHE A 317 -7.56 -23.99 4.67
N LEU A 318 -8.67 -23.24 4.56
CA LEU A 318 -9.25 -22.49 5.68
C LEU A 318 -9.73 -23.43 6.80
N PHE A 319 -10.36 -24.53 6.44
CA PHE A 319 -10.83 -25.52 7.39
C PHE A 319 -9.67 -26.21 8.11
N TYR A 320 -8.62 -26.58 7.37
CA TYR A 320 -7.39 -27.14 7.93
C TYR A 320 -6.74 -26.18 8.93
N ASN A 321 -6.56 -24.91 8.53
CA ASN A 321 -6.00 -23.90 9.42
C ASN A 321 -6.85 -23.66 10.65
N TYR A 322 -8.18 -23.73 10.53
CA TYR A 322 -9.07 -23.65 11.69
C TYR A 322 -8.89 -24.82 12.64
N GLY A 323 -8.74 -26.05 12.11
CA GLY A 323 -8.55 -27.26 12.90
C GLY A 323 -7.18 -27.34 13.61
N VAL A 324 -6.16 -26.66 13.06
CA VAL A 324 -4.81 -26.61 13.65
C VAL A 324 -4.66 -25.44 14.64
N LEU A 325 -5.64 -24.52 14.71
CA LEU A 325 -5.63 -23.44 15.70
C LEU A 325 -5.74 -24.03 17.11
N ASP A 326 -4.62 -23.97 17.84
CA ASP A 326 -4.51 -24.46 19.23
C ASP A 326 -4.70 -23.24 20.17
N GLY A 327 -5.96 -22.97 20.52
CA GLY A 327 -6.32 -21.89 21.45
C GLY A 327 -6.33 -20.47 20.82
N SER A 328 -5.53 -19.57 21.34
CA SER A 328 -5.49 -18.18 20.93
C SER A 328 -4.25 -17.84 20.09
N VAL A 329 -4.43 -16.96 19.11
CA VAL A 329 -3.34 -16.38 18.28
C VAL A 329 -3.00 -15.00 18.82
N GLU A 330 -1.71 -14.71 19.04
CA GLU A 330 -1.26 -13.39 19.38
C GLU A 330 -1.49 -12.40 18.23
N VAL A 331 -2.04 -11.23 18.54
CA VAL A 331 -2.38 -10.18 17.58
C VAL A 331 -1.57 -8.92 17.89
N LYS A 332 -0.56 -8.64 17.08
CA LYS A 332 0.24 -7.41 17.18
C LYS A 332 -0.40 -6.27 16.39
N ALA A 333 -0.34 -5.05 16.91
CA ALA A 333 -0.98 -3.88 16.32
C ALA A 333 -0.71 -3.64 14.82
N PRO A 334 0.52 -3.82 14.29
CA PRO A 334 0.78 -3.64 12.87
C PRO A 334 -0.05 -4.53 11.94
N ILE A 335 -0.50 -5.71 12.43
CA ILE A 335 -1.26 -6.67 11.61
C ILE A 335 -2.60 -6.09 11.11
N PHE A 336 -3.19 -5.15 11.84
CA PHE A 336 -4.44 -4.52 11.42
C PHE A 336 -4.31 -3.75 10.12
N GLN A 337 -3.11 -3.30 9.75
CA GLN A 337 -2.87 -2.56 8.51
C GLN A 337 -3.03 -3.45 7.26
N GLN A 338 -2.97 -4.79 7.37
CA GLN A 338 -3.19 -5.71 6.24
C GLN A 338 -4.64 -5.74 5.75
N PHE A 339 -5.62 -5.36 6.60
CA PHE A 339 -7.03 -5.42 6.20
C PHE A 339 -7.39 -4.45 5.09
N ASN A 340 -6.80 -3.25 5.08
CA ASN A 340 -7.06 -2.29 4.00
C ASN A 340 -6.67 -2.86 2.62
N PRO A 341 -5.41 -3.28 2.36
CA PRO A 341 -5.05 -3.87 1.08
C PRO A 341 -5.80 -5.17 0.79
N PHE A 342 -6.12 -5.97 1.81
CA PHE A 342 -6.97 -7.15 1.63
C PHE A 342 -8.32 -6.79 1.02
N TYR A 343 -9.04 -5.84 1.60
CA TYR A 343 -10.34 -5.42 1.07
C TYR A 343 -10.23 -4.77 -0.30
N VAL A 344 -9.19 -4.00 -0.57
CA VAL A 344 -8.95 -3.43 -1.91
C VAL A 344 -8.82 -4.53 -2.93
N VAL A 345 -8.00 -5.56 -2.69
CA VAL A 345 -7.83 -6.67 -3.63
C VAL A 345 -9.10 -7.51 -3.73
N ALA A 346 -9.69 -7.92 -2.60
CA ALA A 346 -10.86 -8.79 -2.59
C ALA A 346 -12.10 -8.16 -3.22
N LEU A 347 -12.33 -6.84 -3.01
CA LEU A 347 -13.52 -6.15 -3.50
C LEU A 347 -13.35 -5.52 -4.88
N THR A 348 -12.16 -5.52 -5.46
CA THR A 348 -11.92 -5.01 -6.81
C THR A 348 -12.85 -5.65 -7.86
N PRO A 349 -13.00 -6.99 -7.96
CA PRO A 349 -13.91 -7.58 -8.94
C PRO A 349 -15.39 -7.21 -8.67
N VAL A 350 -15.77 -7.04 -7.40
CA VAL A 350 -17.13 -6.61 -7.01
C VAL A 350 -17.39 -5.19 -7.53
N SER A 351 -16.46 -4.27 -7.28
CA SER A 351 -16.57 -2.88 -7.74
C SER A 351 -16.64 -2.79 -9.26
N LEU A 352 -15.78 -3.56 -9.97
CA LEU A 352 -15.80 -3.62 -11.42
C LEU A 352 -17.11 -4.18 -11.98
N ALA A 353 -17.68 -5.19 -11.32
CA ALA A 353 -18.96 -5.75 -11.73
C ALA A 353 -20.11 -4.75 -11.54
N ILE A 354 -20.16 -4.03 -10.40
CA ILE A 354 -21.19 -3.02 -10.12
C ILE A 354 -21.10 -1.88 -11.14
N PHE A 355 -19.92 -1.30 -11.35
CA PHE A 355 -19.76 -0.19 -12.29
C PHE A 355 -19.93 -0.62 -13.73
N GLY A 356 -19.49 -1.83 -14.10
CA GLY A 356 -19.72 -2.41 -15.43
C GLY A 356 -21.22 -2.62 -15.71
N TRP A 357 -21.98 -3.10 -14.72
CA TRP A 357 -23.43 -3.25 -14.82
C TRP A 357 -24.14 -1.88 -14.97
N LEU A 358 -23.71 -0.87 -14.21
CA LEU A 358 -24.22 0.49 -14.35
C LEU A 358 -23.86 1.11 -15.71
N ALA A 359 -22.66 0.86 -16.22
CA ALA A 359 -22.22 1.30 -17.54
C ALA A 359 -23.08 0.69 -18.66
N ALA A 360 -23.39 -0.60 -18.57
CA ALA A 360 -24.27 -1.29 -19.52
C ALA A 360 -25.69 -0.69 -19.55
N GLN A 361 -26.12 -0.03 -18.48
CA GLN A 361 -27.40 0.69 -18.40
C GLN A 361 -27.29 2.19 -18.72
N ASN A 362 -26.11 2.68 -19.15
CA ASN A 362 -25.84 4.12 -19.32
C ASN A 362 -26.06 4.96 -18.03
N LYS A 363 -25.91 4.32 -16.85
CA LYS A 363 -26.10 4.94 -15.52
C LYS A 363 -24.79 5.04 -14.71
N GLU A 364 -23.66 4.78 -15.33
CA GLU A 364 -22.38 4.84 -14.66
C GLU A 364 -22.08 6.25 -14.13
N PRO A 365 -21.79 6.41 -12.82
CA PRO A 365 -21.46 7.71 -12.25
C PRO A 365 -20.13 8.21 -12.83
N LYS A 366 -20.04 9.52 -13.12
CA LYS A 366 -18.79 10.17 -13.50
C LYS A 366 -17.77 10.08 -12.35
N ALA A 367 -16.47 10.16 -12.65
CA ALA A 367 -15.39 10.00 -11.69
C ALA A 367 -15.54 10.82 -10.39
N PRO A 368 -15.96 12.11 -10.40
CA PRO A 368 -16.17 12.87 -9.15
C PRO A 368 -17.27 12.29 -8.26
N ARG A 369 -18.34 11.73 -8.84
CA ARG A 369 -19.39 11.07 -8.06
C ARG A 369 -18.93 9.75 -7.43
N LYS A 370 -18.09 8.97 -8.15
CA LYS A 370 -17.48 7.75 -7.57
C LYS A 370 -16.60 8.09 -6.37
N ILE A 371 -15.81 9.16 -6.46
CA ILE A 371 -15.01 9.67 -5.34
C ILE A 371 -15.90 10.06 -4.17
N ALA A 372 -16.97 10.81 -4.41
CA ALA A 372 -17.92 11.22 -3.37
C ALA A 372 -18.56 10.03 -2.64
N TYR A 373 -18.99 8.99 -3.36
CA TYR A 373 -19.51 7.76 -2.76
C TYR A 373 -18.48 7.05 -1.89
N GLY A 374 -17.23 6.95 -2.35
CA GLY A 374 -16.16 6.38 -1.55
C GLY A 374 -15.89 7.16 -0.26
N MET A 375 -15.95 8.49 -0.32
CA MET A 375 -15.79 9.35 0.86
C MET A 375 -16.94 9.22 1.85
N ILE A 376 -18.18 9.08 1.38
CA ILE A 376 -19.35 8.82 2.25
C ILE A 376 -19.18 7.49 2.99
N VAL A 377 -18.78 6.42 2.28
CA VAL A 377 -18.53 5.11 2.90
C VAL A 377 -17.42 5.20 3.96
N ALA A 378 -16.32 5.92 3.66
CA ALA A 378 -15.26 6.14 4.62
C ALA A 378 -15.73 6.93 5.85
N ALA A 379 -16.52 7.98 5.66
CA ALA A 379 -17.10 8.76 6.77
C ALA A 379 -17.99 7.88 7.66
N ILE A 380 -18.84 7.04 7.09
CA ILE A 380 -19.68 6.09 7.84
C ILE A 380 -18.79 5.13 8.65
N ALA A 381 -17.71 4.61 8.08
CA ALA A 381 -16.79 3.73 8.79
C ALA A 381 -16.16 4.41 10.02
N PHE A 382 -15.71 5.66 9.90
CA PHE A 382 -15.17 6.42 11.03
C PHE A 382 -16.24 6.75 12.08
N CYS A 383 -17.48 7.04 11.68
CA CYS A 383 -18.60 7.22 12.60
C CYS A 383 -18.90 5.92 13.39
N LEU A 384 -18.88 4.77 12.73
CA LEU A 384 -19.02 3.47 13.40
C LEU A 384 -17.90 3.20 14.40
N MET A 385 -16.66 3.54 14.07
CA MET A 385 -15.53 3.42 15.00
C MET A 385 -15.70 4.33 16.22
N LEU A 386 -16.15 5.57 16.02
CA LEU A 386 -16.43 6.50 17.11
C LEU A 386 -17.54 5.98 18.03
N TYR A 387 -18.62 5.47 17.45
CA TYR A 387 -19.73 4.86 18.18
C TYR A 387 -19.27 3.62 18.98
N ALA A 388 -18.49 2.73 18.36
CA ALA A 388 -17.94 1.56 19.03
C ALA A 388 -17.01 1.91 20.19
N ARG A 389 -16.23 3.01 20.09
CA ARG A 389 -15.43 3.55 21.20
C ARG A 389 -16.29 4.04 22.37
N GLN A 390 -17.43 4.66 22.09
CA GLN A 390 -18.35 5.18 23.12
C GLN A 390 -19.18 4.06 23.77
N SER A 391 -19.59 3.06 22.99
CA SER A 391 -20.24 1.87 23.50
C SER A 391 -19.22 1.02 24.26
N LYS A 392 -19.57 0.50 25.43
CA LYS A 392 -18.72 -0.35 26.30
C LYS A 392 -18.15 -1.60 25.60
N VAL A 393 -18.46 -1.85 24.36
CA VAL A 393 -18.03 -2.99 23.53
C VAL A 393 -16.54 -3.02 23.31
N LEU A 394 -15.85 -1.87 23.31
CA LEU A 394 -14.39 -1.78 23.15
C LEU A 394 -13.66 -1.49 24.48
N ARG A 395 -14.33 -1.56 25.66
CA ARG A 395 -13.61 -1.49 26.93
C ARG A 395 -13.03 -2.88 27.21
N PRO A 396 -11.70 -3.03 27.27
CA PRO A 396 -11.08 -4.27 27.73
C PRO A 396 -11.59 -4.56 29.13
N SER A 397 -12.08 -5.77 29.35
CA SER A 397 -12.55 -6.26 30.67
C SER A 397 -11.41 -6.39 31.70
N GLY A 398 -10.23 -5.80 31.46
CA GLY A 398 -9.04 -5.94 32.27
C GLY A 398 -8.20 -4.70 32.57
N LEU A 399 -8.61 -3.50 32.16
CA LEU A 399 -7.88 -2.30 32.56
C LEU A 399 -8.09 -2.04 34.07
N ARG A 400 -7.12 -2.50 34.88
CA ARG A 400 -6.95 -2.14 36.29
C ARG A 400 -7.12 -0.62 36.41
N ARG A 401 -8.07 -0.19 37.25
CA ARG A 401 -8.15 1.17 37.83
C ARG A 401 -6.77 1.52 38.40
N GLY A 402 -5.92 2.23 37.65
CA GLY A 402 -4.60 2.60 38.20
C GLY A 402 -3.64 3.29 37.25
N ARG A 403 -4.01 3.64 36.00
CA ARG A 403 -3.21 4.58 35.22
C ARG A 403 -4.02 5.84 34.94
N GLN A 404 -3.54 6.92 35.53
CA GLN A 404 -4.04 8.27 35.40
C GLN A 404 -4.25 8.64 33.94
N ARG A 405 -5.37 9.34 33.70
CA ARG A 405 -5.62 10.09 32.46
C ARG A 405 -4.47 11.08 32.25
N THR A 406 -3.50 10.73 31.47
CA THR A 406 -2.55 11.68 30.91
C THR A 406 -2.72 11.66 29.40
N GLU A 407 -3.34 12.71 28.93
CA GLU A 407 -3.23 13.37 27.63
C GLU A 407 -2.87 12.44 26.44
N VAL A 408 -3.90 11.87 25.82
CA VAL A 408 -3.84 11.34 24.47
C VAL A 408 -4.96 12.02 23.69
N PHE A 409 -4.66 13.25 23.23
CA PHE A 409 -5.17 13.89 21.99
C PHE A 409 -4.37 15.17 21.73
#